data_ee9fdf4bc4c9a1c4cebc3dde6986c754
#
_entry.id   ee9fdf4bc4c9a1c4cebc3dde6986c754
#
_cell.length_a   1.000
_cell.length_b   1.000
_cell.length_c   1.000
_cell.angle_alpha   90.00
_cell.angle_beta   90.00
_cell.angle_gamma   90.00
#
_symmetry.space_group_name_H-M   'P 1'
#
loop_
_entity.id
_entity.type
_entity.pdbx_description
1 polymer ?
#
loop_
_entity_poly.entity_id
_entity_poly.type
_entity_poly.pdbx_seq_one_letter_code
_entity_poly.pdbx_strand_id
1 'polypeptide(L)'
;WFGTALMLFFTLQMIYGLPHRALGPELTLDYHERSSLFSVREGFALIGTIVAAVAPSLLHEVFADPRREFALMAICYAVLMILLYWLLVGVVRERPDFAKRESNPLVPGVRRALRNRPFFILFVCYVVASIPGAIPGLLMPYFNEYVIQPENPERWLGIFLGVYFGS
;
A
#
# COMPACT_ATOMS: atom_id res chain seq x y z
N TRP A 1 24.52 4.12 -0.76
CA TRP A 1 23.64 3.70 -1.88
C TRP A 1 22.29 3.18 -1.38
N PHE A 2 22.21 2.63 -0.17
CA PHE A 2 20.95 2.16 0.42
C PHE A 2 19.92 3.30 0.58
N GLY A 3 20.34 4.46 1.11
CA GLY A 3 19.47 5.63 1.25
C GLY A 3 18.97 6.17 -0.11
N THR A 4 19.81 6.16 -1.13
CA THR A 4 19.40 6.57 -2.48
C THR A 4 18.43 5.59 -3.11
N ALA A 5 18.60 4.29 -2.88
CA ALA A 5 17.67 3.28 -3.35
C ALA A 5 16.29 3.41 -2.67
N LEU A 6 16.25 3.66 -1.35
CA LEU A 6 15.01 3.93 -0.62
C LEU A 6 14.31 5.20 -1.12
N MET A 7 15.03 6.28 -1.31
CA MET A 7 14.48 7.52 -1.86
C MET A 7 13.88 7.30 -3.25
N LEU A 8 14.59 6.58 -4.12
CA LEU A 8 14.10 6.23 -5.44
C LEU A 8 12.83 5.37 -5.36
N PHE A 9 12.83 4.36 -4.51
CA PHE A 9 11.68 3.49 -4.29
C PHE A 9 10.44 4.27 -3.86
N PHE A 10 10.53 5.11 -2.83
CA PHE A 10 9.41 5.92 -2.37
C PHE A 10 8.96 6.95 -3.40
N THR A 11 9.89 7.55 -4.15
CA THR A 11 9.55 8.47 -5.23
C THR A 11 8.76 7.77 -6.34
N LEU A 12 9.23 6.62 -6.80
CA LEU A 12 8.52 5.82 -7.79
C LEU A 12 7.14 5.36 -7.26
N GLN A 13 7.07 4.94 -6.01
CA GLN A 13 5.82 4.56 -5.36
C GLN A 13 4.80 5.71 -5.35
N MET A 14 5.24 6.94 -5.12
CA MET A 14 4.36 8.11 -5.19
C MET A 14 3.91 8.41 -6.62
N ILE A 15 4.79 8.29 -7.60
CA ILE A 15 4.49 8.56 -9.01
C ILE A 15 3.36 7.67 -9.53
N TYR A 16 3.37 6.38 -9.24
CA TYR A 16 2.29 5.48 -9.67
C TYR A 16 1.10 5.45 -8.71
N GLY A 17 1.35 5.61 -7.42
CA GLY A 17 0.32 5.46 -6.39
C GLY A 17 -0.67 6.61 -6.34
N LEU A 18 -0.24 7.85 -6.60
CA LEU A 18 -1.12 9.01 -6.63
C LEU A 18 -2.19 8.94 -7.73
N PRO A 19 -1.84 8.69 -9.01
CA PRO A 19 -2.83 8.52 -10.06
C PRO A 19 -3.78 7.35 -9.79
N HIS A 20 -3.25 6.23 -9.32
CA HIS A 20 -4.06 5.06 -8.99
C HIS A 20 -5.11 5.36 -7.90
N ARG A 21 -4.74 6.11 -6.87
CA ARG A 21 -5.68 6.52 -5.80
C ARG A 21 -6.69 7.56 -6.27
N ALA A 22 -6.30 8.44 -7.18
CA ALA A 22 -7.18 9.45 -7.77
C ALA A 22 -8.24 8.85 -8.71
N LEU A 23 -7.91 7.74 -9.36
CA LEU A 23 -8.80 7.07 -10.32
C LEU A 23 -10.13 6.61 -9.67
N GLY A 24 -10.09 6.10 -8.46
CA GLY A 24 -11.29 5.58 -7.78
C GLY A 24 -12.45 6.59 -7.67
N PRO A 25 -12.21 7.81 -7.17
CA PRO A 25 -13.23 8.87 -7.13
C PRO A 25 -13.73 9.34 -8.49
N GLU A 26 -12.96 9.13 -9.56
CA GLU A 26 -13.29 9.57 -10.92
C GLU A 26 -14.11 8.54 -11.70
N LEU A 27 -14.04 7.24 -11.31
CA LEU A 27 -14.75 6.17 -12.00
C LEU A 27 -16.26 6.25 -11.83
N THR A 28 -16.75 6.66 -10.67
CA THR A 28 -18.19 6.78 -10.41
C THR A 28 -18.52 8.00 -9.56
N LEU A 29 -19.64 8.65 -9.90
CA LEU A 29 -20.20 9.79 -9.16
C LEU A 29 -21.27 9.34 -8.16
N ASP A 30 -21.78 8.11 -8.28
CA ASP A 30 -22.74 7.56 -7.35
C ASP A 30 -22.07 7.17 -6.03
N TYR A 31 -22.69 7.56 -4.92
CA TYR A 31 -22.16 7.30 -3.58
C TYR A 31 -22.09 5.80 -3.25
N HIS A 32 -23.13 5.03 -3.61
CA HIS A 32 -23.19 3.60 -3.30
C HIS A 32 -22.20 2.78 -4.13
N GLU A 33 -22.11 3.06 -5.42
CA GLU A 33 -21.12 2.43 -6.29
C GLU A 33 -19.69 2.75 -5.86
N ARG A 34 -19.44 4.01 -5.48
CA ARG A 34 -18.15 4.45 -4.96
C ARG A 34 -17.77 3.73 -3.67
N SER A 35 -18.72 3.62 -2.74
CA SER A 35 -18.49 2.89 -1.48
C SER A 35 -18.19 1.42 -1.73
N SER A 36 -18.93 0.77 -2.61
CA SER A 36 -18.70 -0.62 -3.02
C SER A 36 -17.31 -0.81 -3.66
N LEU A 37 -16.94 0.08 -4.58
CA LEU A 37 -15.63 0.04 -5.26
C LEU A 37 -14.48 0.13 -4.24
N PHE A 38 -14.56 1.06 -3.29
CA PHE A 38 -13.55 1.20 -2.25
C PHE A 38 -13.52 0.00 -1.31
N SER A 39 -14.68 -0.56 -0.94
CA SER A 39 -14.75 -1.75 -0.08
C SER A 39 -14.09 -2.96 -0.74
N VAL A 40 -14.37 -3.19 -2.03
CA VAL A 40 -13.73 -4.26 -2.81
C VAL A 40 -12.21 -4.03 -2.90
N ARG A 41 -11.79 -2.80 -3.17
CA ARG A 41 -10.37 -2.45 -3.23
C ARG A 41 -9.66 -2.73 -1.91
N GLU A 42 -10.24 -2.30 -0.78
CA GLU A 42 -9.66 -2.55 0.55
C GLU A 42 -9.64 -4.05 0.88
N GLY A 43 -10.67 -4.80 0.49
CA GLY A 43 -10.69 -6.27 0.63
C GLY A 43 -9.52 -6.93 -0.10
N PHE A 44 -9.27 -6.55 -1.37
CA PHE A 44 -8.11 -7.05 -2.12
C PHE A 44 -6.78 -6.58 -1.53
N ALA A 45 -6.72 -5.36 -0.99
CA ALA A 45 -5.51 -4.85 -0.33
C ALA A 45 -5.18 -5.67 0.94
N LEU A 46 -6.18 -6.02 1.74
CA LEU A 46 -6.01 -6.89 2.91
C LEU A 46 -5.51 -8.28 2.51
N ILE A 47 -6.14 -8.91 1.52
CA ILE A 47 -5.69 -10.21 1.00
C ILE A 47 -4.25 -10.13 0.52
N GLY A 48 -3.91 -9.11 -0.26
CA GLY A 48 -2.55 -8.90 -0.75
C GLY A 48 -1.53 -8.69 0.38
N THR A 49 -1.91 -7.96 1.43
CA THR A 49 -1.05 -7.74 2.60
C THR A 49 -0.80 -9.04 3.36
N ILE A 50 -1.84 -9.85 3.57
CA ILE A 50 -1.71 -11.16 4.23
C ILE A 50 -0.80 -12.09 3.41
N VAL A 51 -1.02 -12.18 2.10
CA VAL A 51 -0.19 -12.98 1.20
C VAL A 51 1.28 -12.51 1.25
N ALA A 52 1.51 -11.18 1.21
CA ALA A 52 2.85 -10.61 1.28
C ALA A 52 3.53 -10.87 2.63
N ALA A 53 2.80 -10.87 3.73
CA ALA A 53 3.33 -11.13 5.07
C ALA A 53 3.70 -12.61 5.28
N VAL A 54 2.95 -13.52 4.67
CA VAL A 54 3.16 -14.99 4.81
C VAL A 54 4.16 -15.54 3.77
N ALA A 55 4.30 -14.88 2.62
CA ALA A 55 5.15 -15.36 1.53
C ALA A 55 6.61 -15.66 1.92
N PRO A 56 7.32 -14.81 2.72
CA PRO A 56 8.68 -15.11 3.14
C PRO A 56 8.80 -16.41 3.93
N SER A 57 7.88 -16.64 4.88
CA SER A 57 7.92 -17.85 5.70
C SER A 57 7.71 -19.15 4.92
N LEU A 58 6.87 -19.10 3.88
CA LEU A 58 6.63 -20.23 3.00
C LEU A 58 7.82 -20.51 2.07
N LEU A 59 8.46 -19.47 1.58
CA LEU A 59 9.60 -19.61 0.66
C LEU A 59 10.87 -20.02 1.40
N HIS A 60 11.03 -19.64 2.65
CA HIS A 60 12.16 -20.06 3.48
C HIS A 60 12.25 -21.58 3.66
N GLU A 61 11.11 -22.27 3.69
CA GLU A 61 11.08 -23.75 3.73
C GLU A 61 11.61 -24.40 2.45
N VAL A 62 11.59 -23.67 1.32
CA VAL A 62 11.98 -24.17 0.00
C VAL A 62 13.40 -23.76 -0.38
N PHE A 63 13.85 -22.59 0.03
CA PHE A 63 15.13 -22.01 -0.34
C PHE A 63 16.04 -21.87 0.87
N ALA A 64 17.21 -22.49 0.82
CA ALA A 64 18.23 -22.41 1.88
C ALA A 64 19.03 -21.08 1.86
N ASP A 65 18.98 -20.32 0.76
CA ASP A 65 19.72 -19.07 0.58
C ASP A 65 18.75 -17.86 0.62
N PRO A 66 18.79 -17.03 1.68
CA PRO A 66 17.91 -15.87 1.83
C PRO A 66 17.99 -14.86 0.67
N ARG A 67 19.16 -14.75 0.03
CA ARG A 67 19.32 -13.81 -1.10
C ARG A 67 18.52 -14.26 -2.33
N ARG A 68 18.46 -15.55 -2.57
CA ARG A 68 17.68 -16.11 -3.69
C ARG A 68 16.19 -16.04 -3.42
N GLU A 69 15.79 -16.29 -2.18
CA GLU A 69 14.42 -16.15 -1.71
C GLU A 69 13.88 -14.75 -1.97
N PHE A 70 14.54 -13.72 -1.42
CA PHE A 70 14.12 -12.34 -1.62
C PHE A 70 14.21 -11.85 -3.07
N ALA A 71 15.20 -12.32 -3.83
CA ALA A 71 15.31 -12.00 -5.25
C ALA A 71 14.14 -12.59 -6.05
N LEU A 72 13.76 -13.83 -5.78
CA LEU A 72 12.62 -14.48 -6.42
C LEU A 72 11.32 -13.75 -6.09
N MET A 73 11.10 -13.43 -4.81
CA MET A 73 9.94 -12.64 -4.38
C MET A 73 9.87 -11.29 -5.11
N ALA A 74 10.98 -10.56 -5.17
CA ALA A 74 11.04 -9.27 -5.84
C ALA A 74 10.68 -9.39 -7.33
N ILE A 75 11.18 -10.42 -8.01
CA ILE A 75 10.86 -10.67 -9.43
C ILE A 75 9.38 -11.04 -9.58
N CYS A 76 8.85 -11.94 -8.77
CA CYS A 76 7.44 -12.32 -8.83
C CYS A 76 6.50 -11.13 -8.61
N TYR A 77 6.78 -10.31 -7.60
CA TYR A 77 5.99 -9.10 -7.34
C TYR A 77 6.13 -8.06 -8.46
N ALA A 78 7.33 -7.87 -9.00
CA ALA A 78 7.54 -6.96 -10.12
C ALA A 78 6.75 -7.38 -11.37
N VAL A 79 6.80 -8.66 -11.73
CA VAL A 79 6.04 -9.20 -12.87
C VAL A 79 4.54 -9.06 -12.62
N LEU A 80 4.06 -9.42 -11.43
CA LEU A 80 2.65 -9.30 -11.07
C LEU A 80 2.19 -7.84 -11.13
N MET A 81 2.96 -6.90 -10.59
CA MET A 81 2.68 -5.47 -10.65
C MET A 81 2.58 -4.98 -12.10
N ILE A 82 3.54 -5.32 -12.94
CA ILE A 82 3.54 -4.93 -14.35
C ILE A 82 2.28 -5.45 -15.04
N LEU A 83 1.94 -6.73 -14.87
CA LEU A 83 0.75 -7.34 -15.47
C LEU A 83 -0.55 -6.66 -15.01
N LEU A 84 -0.68 -6.41 -13.69
CA LEU A 84 -1.88 -5.77 -13.14
C LEU A 84 -2.02 -4.32 -13.59
N TYR A 85 -0.92 -3.56 -13.70
CA TYR A 85 -0.98 -2.20 -14.23
C TYR A 85 -1.29 -2.16 -15.73
N TRP A 86 -0.74 -3.08 -16.51
CA TRP A 86 -1.11 -3.22 -17.93
C TRP A 86 -2.59 -3.56 -18.09
N LEU A 87 -3.10 -4.47 -17.27
CA LEU A 87 -4.53 -4.80 -17.24
C LEU A 87 -5.37 -3.57 -16.86
N LEU A 88 -4.97 -2.84 -15.83
CA LEU A 88 -5.66 -1.61 -15.41
C LEU A 88 -5.74 -0.59 -16.54
N VAL A 89 -4.61 -0.29 -17.18
CA VAL A 89 -4.55 0.67 -18.30
C VAL A 89 -5.38 0.21 -19.52
N GLY A 90 -5.39 -1.11 -19.76
CA GLY A 90 -6.16 -1.68 -20.88
C GLY A 90 -7.67 -1.71 -20.67
N VAL A 91 -8.11 -1.90 -19.44
CA VAL A 91 -9.55 -2.06 -19.10
C VAL A 91 -10.18 -0.75 -18.66
N VAL A 92 -9.49 0.05 -17.85
CA VAL A 92 -10.05 1.27 -17.30
C VAL A 92 -9.82 2.43 -18.27
N ARG A 93 -10.93 3.02 -18.72
CA ARG A 93 -10.91 4.23 -19.56
C ARG A 93 -11.23 5.44 -18.70
N GLU A 94 -10.39 6.46 -18.81
CA GLU A 94 -10.62 7.74 -18.18
C GLU A 94 -11.87 8.41 -18.75
N ARG A 95 -12.70 8.99 -17.91
CA ARG A 95 -13.90 9.71 -18.36
C ARG A 95 -13.50 11.02 -19.03
N PRO A 96 -14.08 11.34 -20.21
CA PRO A 96 -13.72 12.54 -20.98
C PRO A 96 -13.97 13.84 -20.23
N ASP A 97 -14.86 13.83 -19.22
CA ASP A 97 -15.19 14.99 -18.40
C ASP A 97 -14.02 15.40 -17.47
N PHE A 98 -13.19 14.43 -17.07
CA PHE A 98 -12.03 14.65 -16.21
C PHE A 98 -10.75 14.87 -17.03
N ALA A 99 -10.60 14.19 -18.15
CA ALA A 99 -9.44 14.33 -19.05
C ALA A 99 -9.26 15.74 -19.62
N LYS A 100 -10.36 16.51 -19.76
CA LYS A 100 -10.35 17.88 -20.27
C LYS A 100 -10.21 18.97 -19.19
N ARG A 101 -10.11 18.59 -17.91
CA ARG A 101 -9.95 19.58 -16.84
C ARG A 101 -8.56 20.20 -16.89
N GLU A 102 -8.51 21.51 -16.91
CA GLU A 102 -7.25 22.24 -16.73
C GLU A 102 -6.65 21.91 -15.36
N SER A 103 -5.36 21.62 -15.33
CA SER A 103 -4.67 21.34 -14.08
C SER A 103 -4.60 22.60 -13.21
N ASN A 104 -5.15 22.54 -12.01
CA ASN A 104 -4.99 23.63 -11.05
C ASN A 104 -3.54 23.65 -10.54
N PRO A 105 -2.92 24.83 -10.42
CA PRO A 105 -1.58 24.94 -9.86
C PRO A 105 -1.57 24.40 -8.43
N LEU A 106 -0.53 23.58 -8.11
CA LEU A 106 -0.43 22.81 -6.87
C LEU A 106 -0.52 23.69 -5.61
N VAL A 107 0.25 24.77 -5.56
CA VAL A 107 0.35 25.63 -4.35
C VAL A 107 -0.98 26.29 -3.98
N PRO A 108 -1.71 26.94 -4.92
CA PRO A 108 -3.05 27.45 -4.61
C PRO A 108 -4.06 26.37 -4.26
N GLY A 109 -3.92 25.16 -4.86
CA GLY A 109 -4.77 24.00 -4.57
C GLY A 109 -4.62 23.52 -3.13
N VAL A 110 -3.38 23.31 -2.68
CA VAL A 110 -3.07 22.92 -1.29
C VAL A 110 -3.53 23.98 -0.30
N ARG A 111 -3.25 25.26 -0.58
CA ARG A 111 -3.70 26.36 0.29
C ARG A 111 -5.23 26.41 0.43
N ARG A 112 -5.96 26.18 -0.67
CA ARG A 112 -7.44 26.11 -0.65
C ARG A 112 -7.94 24.94 0.17
N ALA A 113 -7.32 23.75 0.01
CA ALA A 113 -7.65 22.55 0.78
C ALA A 113 -7.43 22.77 2.29
N LEU A 114 -6.28 23.29 2.70
CA LEU A 114 -5.96 23.57 4.11
C LEU A 114 -6.85 24.65 4.73
N ARG A 115 -7.38 25.59 3.94
CA ARG A 115 -8.36 26.57 4.42
C ARG A 115 -9.77 26.01 4.56
N ASN A 116 -10.05 24.85 3.99
CA ASN A 116 -11.33 24.17 4.17
C ASN A 116 -11.35 23.48 5.55
N ARG A 117 -12.10 24.03 6.50
CA ARG A 117 -12.15 23.56 7.89
C ARG A 117 -12.51 22.08 8.04
N PRO A 118 -13.54 21.53 7.38
CA PRO A 118 -13.81 20.10 7.41
C PRO A 118 -12.63 19.24 6.91
N PHE A 119 -12.02 19.63 5.81
CA PHE A 119 -10.84 18.94 5.29
C PHE A 119 -9.67 18.98 6.26
N PHE A 120 -9.38 20.13 6.85
CA PHE A 120 -8.28 20.28 7.79
C PHE A 120 -8.47 19.41 9.05
N ILE A 121 -9.69 19.35 9.60
CA ILE A 121 -10.00 18.48 10.73
C ILE A 121 -9.78 17.03 10.38
N LEU A 122 -10.32 16.56 9.26
CA LEU A 122 -10.12 15.18 8.78
C LEU A 122 -8.64 14.87 8.55
N PHE A 123 -7.90 15.79 7.95
CA PHE A 123 -6.46 15.66 7.72
C PHE A 123 -5.68 15.47 9.02
N VAL A 124 -5.94 16.32 10.02
CA VAL A 124 -5.28 16.21 11.33
C VAL A 124 -5.66 14.89 12.02
N CYS A 125 -6.93 14.53 12.03
CA CYS A 125 -7.37 13.24 12.58
C CYS A 125 -6.68 12.06 11.89
N TYR A 126 -6.57 12.08 10.57
CA TYR A 126 -5.89 11.04 9.81
C TYR A 126 -4.40 10.95 10.17
N VAL A 127 -3.71 12.08 10.23
CA VAL A 127 -2.27 12.11 10.61
C VAL A 127 -2.09 11.56 12.03
N VAL A 128 -2.90 12.00 12.99
CA VAL A 128 -2.81 11.53 14.38
C VAL A 128 -3.13 10.04 14.50
N ALA A 129 -4.14 9.55 13.78
CA ALA A 129 -4.53 8.14 13.81
C ALA A 129 -3.53 7.22 13.09
N SER A 130 -2.84 7.71 12.06
CA SER A 130 -1.86 6.90 11.30
C SER A 130 -0.61 6.56 12.11
N ILE A 131 -0.20 7.41 13.06
CA ILE A 131 0.98 7.18 13.90
C ILE A 131 0.83 5.91 14.75
N PRO A 132 -0.18 5.79 15.64
CA PRO A 132 -0.34 4.58 16.46
C PRO A 132 -0.67 3.36 15.61
N GLY A 133 -1.33 3.51 14.47
CA GLY A 133 -1.63 2.41 13.56
C GLY A 133 -0.39 1.81 12.87
N ALA A 134 0.66 2.58 12.66
CA ALA A 134 1.89 2.09 12.05
C ALA A 134 2.86 1.42 13.05
N ILE A 135 2.83 1.83 14.32
CA ILE A 135 3.79 1.40 15.35
C ILE A 135 3.79 -0.13 15.56
N PRO A 136 2.65 -0.83 15.76
CA PRO A 136 2.66 -2.26 16.00
C PRO A 136 3.28 -3.04 14.84
N GLY A 137 2.93 -2.71 13.60
CA GLY A 137 3.50 -3.37 12.42
C GLY A 137 5.01 -3.18 12.28
N LEU A 138 5.52 -1.99 12.61
CA LEU A 138 6.96 -1.69 12.58
C LEU A 138 7.73 -2.35 13.70
N LEU A 139 7.15 -2.46 14.89
CA LEU A 139 7.82 -3.02 16.07
C LEU A 139 7.68 -4.55 16.17
N MET A 140 6.73 -5.16 15.47
CA MET A 140 6.47 -6.59 15.54
C MET A 140 7.71 -7.46 15.25
N PRO A 141 8.55 -7.20 14.22
CA PRO A 141 9.77 -7.97 13.99
C PRO A 141 10.74 -7.89 15.17
N TYR A 142 10.94 -6.69 15.73
CA TYR A 142 11.83 -6.50 16.88
C TYR A 142 11.30 -7.17 18.14
N PHE A 143 9.99 -7.09 18.38
CA PHE A 143 9.35 -7.75 19.50
C PHE A 143 9.47 -9.29 19.42
N ASN A 144 9.29 -9.84 18.21
CA ASN A 144 9.47 -11.26 17.96
C ASN A 144 10.91 -11.71 18.17
N GLU A 145 11.89 -10.94 17.70
CA GLU A 145 13.30 -11.30 17.80
C GLU A 145 13.88 -11.12 19.20
N TYR A 146 13.56 -10.02 19.89
CA TYR A 146 14.21 -9.66 21.16
C TYR A 146 13.41 -10.03 22.41
N VAL A 147 12.09 -10.12 22.33
CA VAL A 147 11.21 -10.36 23.49
C VAL A 147 10.69 -11.79 23.52
N ILE A 148 10.11 -12.27 22.42
CA ILE A 148 9.51 -13.61 22.38
C ILE A 148 10.59 -14.68 22.19
N GLN A 149 11.59 -14.41 21.34
CA GLN A 149 12.70 -15.32 21.02
C GLN A 149 12.25 -16.76 20.73
N PRO A 150 11.31 -16.97 19.80
CA PRO A 150 10.82 -18.31 19.50
C PRO A 150 11.87 -19.13 18.76
N GLU A 151 11.77 -20.46 18.82
CA GLU A 151 12.68 -21.38 18.11
C GLU A 151 12.72 -21.13 16.58
N ASN A 152 11.60 -20.67 15.98
CA ASN A 152 11.47 -20.34 14.57
C ASN A 152 10.93 -18.90 14.40
N PRO A 153 11.78 -17.85 14.47
CA PRO A 153 11.35 -16.44 14.48
C PRO A 153 10.56 -16.05 13.24
N GLU A 154 10.93 -16.55 12.06
CA GLU A 154 10.31 -16.19 10.79
C GLU A 154 8.88 -16.71 10.66
N ARG A 155 8.65 -17.96 11.09
CA ARG A 155 7.31 -18.57 11.07
C ARG A 155 6.36 -17.84 12.02
N TRP A 156 6.81 -17.52 13.23
CA TRP A 156 6.00 -16.79 14.20
C TRP A 156 5.73 -15.37 13.77
N LEU A 157 6.70 -14.70 13.15
CA LEU A 157 6.51 -13.38 12.59
C LEU A 157 5.42 -13.38 11.49
N GLY A 158 5.43 -14.36 10.59
CA GLY A 158 4.39 -14.52 9.58
C GLY A 158 3.00 -14.72 10.17
N ILE A 159 2.88 -15.54 11.23
CA ILE A 159 1.61 -15.74 11.95
C ILE A 159 1.13 -14.45 12.62
N PHE A 160 2.00 -13.75 13.34
CA PHE A 160 1.65 -12.51 14.03
C PHE A 160 1.21 -11.41 13.06
N LEU A 161 1.95 -11.23 11.96
CA LEU A 161 1.57 -10.27 10.93
C LEU A 161 0.27 -10.68 10.24
N GLY A 162 0.08 -11.97 9.96
CA GLY A 162 -1.16 -12.49 9.38
C GLY A 162 -2.37 -12.24 10.28
N VAL A 163 -2.25 -12.46 11.59
CA VAL A 163 -3.33 -12.17 12.56
C VAL A 163 -3.54 -10.66 12.70
N TYR A 164 -2.47 -9.88 12.77
CA TYR A 164 -2.55 -8.42 12.91
C TYR A 164 -3.24 -7.75 11.72
N PHE A 165 -2.92 -8.16 10.51
CA PHE A 165 -3.55 -7.60 9.31
C PHE A 165 -4.91 -8.23 8.97
N GLY A 166 -5.23 -9.39 9.56
CA GLY A 166 -6.51 -10.07 9.36
C GLY A 166 -7.59 -9.72 10.39
N SER A 167 -7.23 -8.97 11.46
CA SER A 167 -8.16 -8.53 12.50
C SER A 167 -8.72 -7.14 12.23
#